data_05af8861ef2a1c1f18a8d5276b15f1f4
#
_entry.id   05af8861ef2a1c1f18a8d5276b15f1f4
#
_cell.length_a   1.000
_cell.length_b   1.000
_cell.length_c   1.000
_cell.angle_alpha   90.00
_cell.angle_beta   90.00
_cell.angle_gamma   90.00
#
_symmetry.space_group_name_H-M   'P 1'
#
loop_
_entity.id
_entity.type
_entity.pdbx_description
1 polymer ?
#
loop_
_entity_poly.entity_id
_entity_poly.type
_entity_poly.pdbx_seq_one_letter_code
_entity_poly.pdbx_strand_id
1 'polypeptide(L)'
;QMKTRKSKTGTKITAVAIAAATVVEAIAIRRKQLFILLMVGAVCLGTSQSVQAQCTAKNEAFQSGEHVMYDLYFNWKFIWKKVGLASLTTNATTYHSEPAFRFNLLCVGSKKTDFFFKMRDTLTCYVSNRLEPLYFRKAAEEGSRHTVDEAWFSYSDGLANVKQRRTWHNPVREAQEMEYSDSRCIFDMLSILAQARSYDPKDYKVGQKILFPMATGRRVEEQTLIYRGKEEVKANNDTVYRCLVFSFVEYKKGKEK
;
A
#
# COMPACT_ATOMS: atom_id res chain seq x y z
N GLN A 1 0.88 18.88 1.08
CA GLN A 1 1.38 18.41 2.39
C GLN A 1 0.22 17.92 3.23
N MET A 2 0.30 16.69 3.65
CA MET A 2 -0.65 16.03 4.53
C MET A 2 -0.06 16.01 5.97
N LYS A 3 -0.75 16.57 6.97
CA LYS A 3 -0.30 16.59 8.37
C LYS A 3 -1.05 15.54 9.19
N THR A 4 -0.33 14.70 9.93
CA THR A 4 -0.88 13.54 10.66
C THR A 4 -0.90 13.71 12.18
N ARG A 5 -1.86 13.06 12.86
CA ARG A 5 -1.95 12.96 14.33
C ARG A 5 -1.86 11.48 14.75
N LYS A 6 -0.89 11.11 15.57
CA LYS A 6 -0.76 9.77 16.20
C LYS A 6 -0.93 9.82 17.72
N SER A 7 -1.61 8.81 18.27
CA SER A 7 -1.67 8.51 19.71
C SER A 7 -0.55 7.51 20.08
N LYS A 8 0.05 7.69 21.28
CA LYS A 8 1.17 6.86 21.78
C LYS A 8 0.70 5.74 22.68
N THR A 9 1.24 4.55 22.53
CA THR A 9 1.65 3.69 23.65
C THR A 9 2.82 2.82 23.20
N GLY A 10 3.92 2.87 23.93
CA GLY A 10 5.14 2.11 23.62
C GLY A 10 5.35 0.94 24.58
N THR A 11 5.94 -0.13 24.11
CA THR A 11 6.56 -1.18 24.95
C THR A 11 7.80 -1.73 24.25
N LYS A 12 8.93 -1.70 24.97
CA LYS A 12 10.22 -2.30 24.57
C LYS A 12 10.29 -3.76 25.00
N ILE A 13 10.85 -4.64 24.18
CA ILE A 13 11.36 -5.94 24.63
C ILE A 13 12.73 -6.22 24.04
N THR A 14 13.59 -6.71 24.92
CA THR A 14 15.04 -6.93 24.78
C THR A 14 15.30 -8.35 24.23
N ALA A 15 16.39 -8.49 23.45
CA ALA A 15 16.88 -9.75 22.91
C ALA A 15 17.75 -10.51 23.93
N VAL A 16 17.73 -11.85 23.87
CA VAL A 16 18.73 -12.73 24.52
C VAL A 16 19.21 -13.75 23.49
N ALA A 17 20.53 -13.82 23.32
CA ALA A 17 21.23 -14.82 22.53
C ALA A 17 21.77 -15.92 23.42
N ILE A 18 21.76 -17.17 22.98
CA ILE A 18 22.54 -18.26 23.57
C ILE A 18 23.18 -19.09 22.46
N ALA A 19 24.51 -19.22 22.56
CA ALA A 19 25.34 -20.12 21.78
C ALA A 19 25.64 -21.37 22.57
N ALA A 20 25.79 -22.51 21.91
CA ALA A 20 26.51 -23.67 22.46
C ALA A 20 27.13 -24.49 21.34
N ALA A 21 28.37 -24.87 21.60
CA ALA A 21 29.29 -25.52 20.67
C ALA A 21 29.59 -27.00 21.04
N THR A 22 30.03 -27.73 20.05
CA THR A 22 31.08 -28.78 19.95
C THR A 22 30.81 -30.24 20.30
N VAL A 23 31.38 -31.05 19.40
CA VAL A 23 32.18 -32.29 19.51
C VAL A 23 31.41 -33.61 19.36
N VAL A 24 31.74 -34.41 18.35
CA VAL A 24 32.60 -35.57 18.33
C VAL A 24 32.80 -36.13 16.90
N GLU A 25 34.06 -36.39 16.58
CA GLU A 25 34.55 -37.00 15.33
C GLU A 25 34.35 -38.53 15.26
N ALA A 26 34.38 -38.99 13.99
CA ALA A 26 34.87 -40.29 13.51
C ALA A 26 34.07 -41.56 13.81
N ILE A 27 33.36 -42.04 12.78
CA ILE A 27 33.41 -43.47 12.34
C ILE A 27 33.01 -43.53 10.84
N ALA A 28 34.00 -43.59 9.96
CA ALA A 28 34.33 -44.53 8.91
C ALA A 28 33.47 -44.62 7.64
N ILE A 29 33.90 -44.09 6.65
CA ILE A 29 34.47 -44.42 5.29
C ILE A 29 33.73 -45.49 4.42
N ARG A 30 32.74 -46.23 4.85
CA ARG A 30 32.03 -47.19 3.97
C ARG A 30 30.54 -46.92 3.73
N ARG A 31 29.97 -45.86 4.27
CA ARG A 31 28.60 -45.45 4.00
C ARG A 31 28.49 -44.23 3.09
N LYS A 32 29.59 -43.64 2.62
CA LYS A 32 29.58 -42.38 1.86
C LYS A 32 29.03 -42.51 0.43
N GLN A 33 29.12 -43.65 -0.20
CA GLN A 33 28.66 -43.76 -1.63
C GLN A 33 27.15 -43.99 -1.75
N LEU A 34 26.51 -44.66 -0.76
CA LEU A 34 25.06 -44.89 -0.79
C LEU A 34 24.26 -43.64 -0.37
N PHE A 35 24.82 -42.79 0.49
CA PHE A 35 24.21 -41.50 0.88
C PHE A 35 24.30 -40.44 -0.19
N ILE A 36 25.34 -40.43 -1.02
CA ILE A 36 25.49 -39.46 -2.11
C ILE A 36 24.47 -39.72 -3.23
N LEU A 37 24.15 -40.98 -3.55
CA LEU A 37 23.12 -41.33 -4.52
C LEU A 37 21.70 -41.04 -4.02
N LEU A 38 21.41 -41.11 -2.73
CA LEU A 38 20.12 -40.73 -2.13
C LEU A 38 19.97 -39.21 -2.02
N MET A 39 21.06 -38.46 -1.81
CA MET A 39 21.02 -37.01 -1.74
C MET A 39 20.89 -36.34 -3.13
N VAL A 40 21.44 -36.96 -4.18
CA VAL A 40 21.28 -36.47 -5.56
C VAL A 40 19.86 -36.72 -6.08
N GLY A 41 19.20 -37.80 -5.63
CA GLY A 41 17.78 -38.06 -5.95
C GLY A 41 16.79 -37.13 -5.24
N ALA A 42 17.14 -36.58 -4.07
CA ALA A 42 16.27 -35.69 -3.31
C ALA A 42 16.35 -34.21 -3.75
N VAL A 43 17.41 -33.83 -4.46
CA VAL A 43 17.57 -32.44 -5.00
C VAL A 43 16.76 -32.20 -6.26
N CYS A 44 16.27 -33.26 -6.93
CA CYS A 44 15.44 -33.14 -8.13
C CYS A 44 13.92 -33.08 -7.86
N LEU A 45 13.48 -33.21 -6.60
CA LEU A 45 12.16 -32.75 -6.20
C LEU A 45 12.27 -31.24 -5.95
N GLY A 46 12.52 -30.50 -7.05
CA GLY A 46 12.39 -29.06 -7.05
C GLY A 46 10.99 -28.74 -6.54
N THR A 47 10.90 -28.27 -5.29
CA THR A 47 9.77 -27.47 -4.89
C THR A 47 9.70 -26.34 -5.91
N SER A 48 8.81 -26.47 -6.87
CA SER A 48 8.31 -25.31 -7.61
C SER A 48 7.72 -24.40 -6.52
N GLN A 49 8.58 -23.56 -5.95
CA GLN A 49 8.09 -22.38 -5.26
C GLN A 49 7.35 -21.62 -6.36
N SER A 50 6.03 -21.72 -6.34
CA SER A 50 5.21 -20.81 -7.07
C SER A 50 5.71 -19.42 -6.69
N VAL A 51 6.31 -18.70 -7.65
CA VAL A 51 6.63 -17.29 -7.51
C VAL A 51 5.27 -16.62 -7.43
N GLN A 52 4.68 -16.64 -6.26
CA GLN A 52 3.45 -15.93 -5.96
C GLN A 52 3.84 -14.46 -5.92
N ALA A 53 3.12 -13.63 -6.65
CA ALA A 53 3.29 -12.19 -6.56
C ALA A 53 3.23 -11.82 -5.07
N GLN A 54 4.39 -11.48 -4.48
CA GLN A 54 4.48 -11.22 -3.05
C GLN A 54 3.95 -9.79 -2.78
N CYS A 55 2.61 -9.67 -2.79
CA CYS A 55 1.93 -8.44 -2.41
C CYS A 55 1.89 -8.22 -0.90
N THR A 56 2.52 -9.11 -0.13
CA THR A 56 2.44 -9.12 1.31
C THR A 56 3.47 -8.23 1.97
N ALA A 57 3.04 -7.52 3.01
CA ALA A 57 3.90 -6.80 3.94
C ALA A 57 3.40 -6.98 5.37
N LYS A 58 4.31 -6.87 6.34
CA LYS A 58 3.95 -6.87 7.76
C LYS A 58 3.44 -5.49 8.16
N ASN A 59 2.27 -5.44 8.79
CA ASN A 59 1.79 -4.19 9.37
C ASN A 59 2.57 -3.85 10.65
N GLU A 60 3.30 -2.75 10.64
CA GLU A 60 4.01 -2.21 11.82
C GLU A 60 3.60 -0.75 12.13
N ALA A 61 2.67 -0.18 11.38
CA ALA A 61 2.42 1.25 11.37
C ALA A 61 1.07 1.70 11.95
N PHE A 62 0.05 0.85 11.91
CA PHE A 62 -1.31 1.24 12.28
C PHE A 62 -2.05 0.15 13.05
N GLN A 63 -3.10 0.55 13.74
CA GLN A 63 -3.97 -0.32 14.54
C GLN A 63 -5.44 -0.07 14.19
N SER A 64 -6.29 -1.05 14.53
CA SER A 64 -7.75 -0.86 14.43
C SER A 64 -8.21 0.29 15.30
N GLY A 65 -9.11 1.11 14.78
CA GLY A 65 -9.61 2.33 15.45
C GLY A 65 -8.73 3.55 15.20
N GLU A 66 -7.66 3.45 14.39
CA GLU A 66 -6.88 4.63 14.03
C GLU A 66 -7.73 5.62 13.23
N HIS A 67 -7.67 6.89 13.63
CA HIS A 67 -8.30 7.99 12.92
C HIS A 67 -7.30 9.12 12.72
N VAL A 68 -7.05 9.49 11.46
CA VAL A 68 -6.09 10.52 11.09
C VAL A 68 -6.79 11.59 10.27
N MET A 69 -6.62 12.83 10.67
CA MET A 69 -7.14 14.00 9.94
C MET A 69 -6.03 14.71 9.22
N TYR A 70 -6.31 15.14 8.00
CA TYR A 70 -5.38 15.87 7.15
C TYR A 70 -6.00 17.16 6.65
N ASP A 71 -5.19 18.21 6.62
CA ASP A 71 -5.51 19.41 5.87
C ASP A 71 -5.11 19.21 4.40
N LEU A 72 -6.03 19.47 3.49
CA LEU A 72 -5.77 19.42 2.05
C LEU A 72 -5.35 20.80 1.56
N TYR A 73 -4.18 20.86 0.93
CA TYR A 73 -3.66 22.08 0.34
C TYR A 73 -3.54 21.91 -1.18
N PHE A 74 -3.96 22.92 -1.91
CA PHE A 74 -3.70 23.06 -3.33
C PHE A 74 -2.52 24.00 -3.54
N ASN A 75 -1.56 23.55 -4.35
CA ASN A 75 -0.43 24.38 -4.76
C ASN A 75 -0.58 24.77 -6.23
N TRP A 76 -0.64 26.06 -6.49
CA TRP A 76 -0.56 26.60 -7.83
C TRP A 76 0.55 27.64 -7.91
N LYS A 77 1.62 27.30 -8.62
CA LYS A 77 2.86 28.10 -8.65
C LYS A 77 3.42 28.29 -7.22
N PHE A 78 3.31 29.50 -6.67
CA PHE A 78 3.78 29.86 -5.32
C PHE A 78 2.64 30.03 -4.30
N ILE A 79 1.40 29.77 -4.69
CA ILE A 79 0.24 29.92 -3.81
C ILE A 79 -0.14 28.56 -3.21
N TRP A 80 0.03 28.44 -1.89
CA TRP A 80 -0.48 27.32 -1.10
C TRP A 80 -1.78 27.69 -0.42
N LYS A 81 -2.88 27.10 -0.81
CA LYS A 81 -4.19 27.38 -0.24
C LYS A 81 -4.80 26.10 0.33
N LYS A 82 -5.24 26.18 1.61
CA LYS A 82 -6.06 25.12 2.20
C LYS A 82 -7.39 25.05 1.46
N VAL A 83 -7.71 23.90 0.89
CA VAL A 83 -8.90 23.68 0.04
C VAL A 83 -9.89 22.73 0.66
N GLY A 84 -9.52 21.99 1.68
CA GLY A 84 -10.41 21.03 2.30
C GLY A 84 -9.77 20.25 3.45
N LEU A 85 -10.44 19.18 3.83
CA LEU A 85 -10.03 18.22 4.85
C LEU A 85 -10.12 16.81 4.29
N ALA A 86 -9.25 15.93 4.77
CA ALA A 86 -9.40 14.49 4.60
C ALA A 86 -9.37 13.77 5.94
N SER A 87 -10.16 12.72 6.06
CA SER A 87 -10.26 11.87 7.24
C SER A 87 -10.00 10.43 6.83
N LEU A 88 -8.94 9.84 7.35
CA LEU A 88 -8.59 8.43 7.15
C LEU A 88 -8.91 7.65 8.41
N THR A 89 -9.73 6.61 8.30
CA THR A 89 -9.99 5.65 9.37
C THR A 89 -9.51 4.27 8.97
N THR A 90 -8.97 3.53 9.94
CA THR A 90 -8.49 2.15 9.79
C THR A 90 -9.18 1.26 10.80
N ASN A 91 -9.84 0.20 10.34
CA ASN A 91 -10.54 -0.74 11.22
C ASN A 91 -10.23 -2.18 10.83
N ALA A 92 -9.98 -3.03 11.83
CA ALA A 92 -10.00 -4.47 11.64
C ALA A 92 -11.44 -4.93 11.33
N THR A 93 -11.57 -5.84 10.39
CA THR A 93 -12.86 -6.34 9.89
C THR A 93 -12.66 -7.71 9.23
N THR A 94 -13.65 -8.17 8.49
CA THR A 94 -13.53 -9.32 7.59
C THR A 94 -13.86 -8.92 6.16
N TYR A 95 -13.25 -9.60 5.19
CA TYR A 95 -13.61 -9.54 3.79
C TYR A 95 -13.75 -10.98 3.26
N HIS A 96 -14.94 -11.33 2.76
CA HIS A 96 -15.30 -12.74 2.40
C HIS A 96 -14.99 -13.74 3.53
N SER A 97 -15.31 -13.38 4.78
CA SER A 97 -15.10 -14.17 6.00
C SER A 97 -13.63 -14.27 6.46
N GLU A 98 -12.68 -13.76 5.71
CA GLU A 98 -11.27 -13.73 6.09
C GLU A 98 -10.90 -12.43 6.81
N PRO A 99 -10.01 -12.48 7.82
CA PRO A 99 -9.56 -11.29 8.55
C PRO A 99 -8.90 -10.27 7.62
N ALA A 100 -9.34 -9.01 7.75
CA ALA A 100 -8.90 -7.91 6.90
C ALA A 100 -8.82 -6.59 7.66
N PHE A 101 -8.14 -5.60 7.08
CA PHE A 101 -8.26 -4.20 7.44
C PHE A 101 -9.08 -3.45 6.40
N ARG A 102 -9.96 -2.57 6.87
CA ARG A 102 -10.67 -1.62 6.04
C ARG A 102 -10.15 -0.22 6.29
N PHE A 103 -9.73 0.44 5.22
CA PHE A 103 -9.40 1.86 5.20
C PHE A 103 -10.54 2.63 4.55
N ASN A 104 -10.95 3.74 5.18
CA ASN A 104 -11.87 4.70 4.57
C ASN A 104 -11.21 6.07 4.59
N LEU A 105 -11.09 6.69 3.42
CA LEU A 105 -10.63 8.06 3.25
C LEU A 105 -11.79 8.91 2.72
N LEU A 106 -12.21 9.86 3.51
CA LEU A 106 -13.20 10.87 3.12
C LEU A 106 -12.47 12.19 2.83
N CYS A 107 -12.61 12.71 1.61
CA CYS A 107 -12.05 14.00 1.21
C CYS A 107 -13.20 14.99 0.96
N VAL A 108 -13.17 16.14 1.66
CA VAL A 108 -14.23 17.15 1.58
C VAL A 108 -13.58 18.50 1.29
N GLY A 109 -13.98 19.12 0.18
CA GLY A 109 -13.63 20.50 -0.14
C GLY A 109 -14.27 21.49 0.83
N SER A 110 -13.67 22.64 1.05
CA SER A 110 -14.24 23.69 1.87
C SER A 110 -15.40 24.37 1.16
N LYS A 111 -16.38 24.92 1.90
CA LYS A 111 -17.48 25.69 1.32
C LYS A 111 -17.03 26.83 0.42
N LYS A 112 -15.87 27.45 0.71
CA LYS A 112 -15.29 28.51 -0.10
C LYS A 112 -14.74 28.01 -1.44
N THR A 113 -14.25 26.76 -1.49
CA THR A 113 -13.73 26.14 -2.71
C THR A 113 -14.82 25.51 -3.55
N ASP A 114 -15.94 25.08 -2.94
CA ASP A 114 -17.09 24.49 -3.63
C ASP A 114 -17.68 25.40 -4.72
N PHE A 115 -17.54 26.72 -4.58
CA PHE A 115 -17.96 27.66 -5.59
C PHE A 115 -17.18 27.49 -6.92
N PHE A 116 -15.89 27.14 -6.84
CA PHE A 116 -15.03 26.94 -8.02
C PHE A 116 -14.95 25.46 -8.41
N PHE A 117 -14.87 24.58 -7.41
CA PHE A 117 -14.70 23.15 -7.61
C PHE A 117 -15.19 22.39 -6.38
N LYS A 118 -16.37 21.78 -6.51
CA LYS A 118 -16.92 20.89 -5.47
C LYS A 118 -16.08 19.60 -5.45
N MET A 119 -15.65 19.17 -4.27
CA MET A 119 -14.95 17.91 -4.06
C MET A 119 -15.55 17.15 -2.88
N ARG A 120 -16.09 15.97 -3.14
CA ARG A 120 -16.65 15.04 -2.15
C ARG A 120 -16.27 13.63 -2.58
N ASP A 121 -15.13 13.17 -2.13
CA ASP A 121 -14.62 11.86 -2.50
C ASP A 121 -14.62 10.93 -1.30
N THR A 122 -15.11 9.72 -1.50
CA THR A 122 -15.02 8.64 -0.53
C THR A 122 -14.25 7.49 -1.15
N LEU A 123 -13.13 7.13 -0.53
CA LEU A 123 -12.34 5.98 -0.93
C LEU A 123 -12.42 4.91 0.16
N THR A 124 -12.65 3.67 -0.25
CA THR A 124 -12.64 2.50 0.64
C THR A 124 -11.71 1.46 0.07
N CYS A 125 -10.86 0.88 0.91
CA CYS A 125 -9.97 -0.21 0.54
C CYS A 125 -10.06 -1.32 1.59
N TYR A 126 -10.04 -2.57 1.14
CA TYR A 126 -9.83 -3.74 1.99
C TYR A 126 -8.47 -4.35 1.64
N VAL A 127 -7.71 -4.64 2.66
CA VAL A 127 -6.44 -5.39 2.55
C VAL A 127 -6.45 -6.57 3.53
N SER A 128 -5.75 -7.65 3.17
CA SER A 128 -5.56 -8.77 4.08
C SER A 128 -4.75 -8.35 5.34
N ASN A 129 -4.67 -9.22 6.35
CA ASN A 129 -3.78 -9.00 7.51
C ASN A 129 -2.30 -8.85 7.10
N ARG A 130 -1.93 -9.27 5.90
CA ARG A 130 -0.60 -9.12 5.31
C ARG A 130 -0.53 -7.98 4.29
N LEU A 131 -1.49 -7.05 4.32
CA LEU A 131 -1.58 -5.86 3.48
C LEU A 131 -1.70 -6.13 1.98
N GLU A 132 -2.14 -7.33 1.57
CA GLU A 132 -2.47 -7.62 0.18
C GLU A 132 -3.74 -6.87 -0.20
N PRO A 133 -3.78 -6.13 -1.32
CA PRO A 133 -5.01 -5.53 -1.82
C PRO A 133 -6.11 -6.59 -2.06
N LEU A 134 -7.33 -6.34 -1.62
CA LEU A 134 -8.48 -7.23 -1.84
C LEU A 134 -9.60 -6.55 -2.63
N TYR A 135 -9.91 -5.32 -2.26
CA TYR A 135 -10.94 -4.52 -2.91
C TYR A 135 -10.68 -3.03 -2.73
N PHE A 136 -10.99 -2.26 -3.75
CA PHE A 136 -10.94 -0.80 -3.71
C PHE A 136 -12.18 -0.21 -4.35
N ARG A 137 -12.67 0.89 -3.77
CA ARG A 137 -13.75 1.70 -4.32
C ARG A 137 -13.47 3.18 -4.10
N LYS A 138 -13.56 3.97 -5.17
CA LYS A 138 -13.59 5.43 -5.11
C LYS A 138 -14.92 5.93 -5.64
N ALA A 139 -15.73 6.57 -4.80
CA ALA A 139 -16.87 7.37 -5.23
C ALA A 139 -16.43 8.83 -5.21
N ALA A 140 -16.44 9.48 -6.36
CA ALA A 140 -15.95 10.84 -6.51
C ALA A 140 -17.05 11.77 -7.04
N GLU A 141 -17.29 12.86 -6.30
CA GLU A 141 -18.04 14.02 -6.77
C GLU A 141 -17.08 15.17 -6.97
N GLU A 142 -16.65 15.39 -8.21
CA GLU A 142 -15.64 16.37 -8.60
C GLU A 142 -16.25 17.38 -9.60
N GLY A 143 -16.55 18.57 -9.12
CA GLY A 143 -17.30 19.56 -9.89
C GLY A 143 -18.71 19.08 -10.20
N SER A 144 -19.05 18.94 -11.50
CA SER A 144 -20.31 18.36 -11.97
C SER A 144 -20.25 16.85 -12.24
N ARG A 145 -19.09 16.23 -12.09
CA ARG A 145 -18.91 14.82 -12.38
C ARG A 145 -19.17 13.98 -11.13
N HIS A 146 -19.88 12.86 -11.32
CA HIS A 146 -20.04 11.82 -10.32
C HIS A 146 -19.66 10.47 -10.93
N THR A 147 -18.63 9.83 -10.40
CA THR A 147 -18.14 8.52 -10.85
C THR A 147 -17.90 7.60 -9.67
N VAL A 148 -18.05 6.31 -9.92
CA VAL A 148 -17.63 5.24 -9.00
C VAL A 148 -16.65 4.35 -9.72
N ASP A 149 -15.46 4.23 -9.14
CA ASP A 149 -14.40 3.33 -9.56
C ASP A 149 -14.28 2.19 -8.56
N GLU A 150 -14.24 0.95 -9.06
CA GLU A 150 -14.08 -0.25 -8.26
C GLU A 150 -12.95 -1.11 -8.82
N ALA A 151 -12.24 -1.82 -7.94
CA ALA A 151 -11.22 -2.78 -8.31
C ALA A 151 -11.27 -3.98 -7.35
N TRP A 152 -11.33 -5.19 -7.90
CA TRP A 152 -11.29 -6.47 -7.18
C TRP A 152 -9.97 -7.15 -7.50
N PHE A 153 -9.23 -7.53 -6.47
CA PHE A 153 -7.92 -8.16 -6.60
C PHE A 153 -8.01 -9.65 -6.29
N SER A 154 -7.26 -10.44 -7.03
CA SER A 154 -7.09 -11.88 -6.79
C SER A 154 -5.68 -12.32 -7.14
N TYR A 155 -5.26 -13.45 -6.61
CA TYR A 155 -3.90 -13.95 -6.75
C TYR A 155 -3.94 -15.41 -7.16
N SER A 156 -3.44 -15.72 -8.35
CA SER A 156 -3.38 -17.08 -8.90
C SER A 156 -2.20 -17.22 -9.83
N ASP A 157 -1.65 -18.40 -9.95
CA ASP A 157 -0.57 -18.76 -10.89
C ASP A 157 0.66 -17.85 -10.81
N GLY A 158 0.95 -17.32 -9.61
CA GLY A 158 2.05 -16.40 -9.38
C GLY A 158 1.80 -14.97 -9.86
N LEU A 159 0.58 -14.64 -10.29
CA LEU A 159 0.18 -13.34 -10.78
C LEU A 159 -0.74 -12.63 -9.79
N ALA A 160 -0.63 -11.31 -9.74
CA ALA A 160 -1.66 -10.43 -9.22
C ALA A 160 -2.63 -10.11 -10.36
N ASN A 161 -3.92 -10.33 -10.14
CA ASN A 161 -4.98 -10.08 -11.10
C ASN A 161 -5.89 -8.99 -10.56
N VAL A 162 -6.35 -8.09 -11.41
CA VAL A 162 -7.32 -7.06 -11.03
C VAL A 162 -8.44 -6.97 -12.08
N LYS A 163 -9.68 -7.07 -11.61
CA LYS A 163 -10.86 -6.69 -12.37
C LYS A 163 -11.26 -5.29 -11.93
N GLN A 164 -11.53 -4.39 -12.86
CA GLN A 164 -11.90 -3.01 -12.60
C GLN A 164 -13.19 -2.64 -13.30
N ARG A 165 -13.95 -1.73 -12.67
CA ARG A 165 -15.17 -1.18 -13.23
C ARG A 165 -15.26 0.31 -12.90
N ARG A 166 -15.57 1.14 -13.92
CA ARG A 166 -15.97 2.52 -13.74
C ARG A 166 -17.42 2.71 -14.12
N THR A 167 -18.20 3.28 -13.21
CA THR A 167 -19.59 3.68 -13.44
C THR A 167 -19.68 5.21 -13.42
N TRP A 168 -20.38 5.78 -14.39
CA TRP A 168 -20.68 7.23 -14.44
C TRP A 168 -22.12 7.47 -14.04
N HIS A 169 -22.31 8.26 -12.99
CA HIS A 169 -23.62 8.69 -12.52
C HIS A 169 -23.98 10.09 -13.03
N ASN A 170 -22.96 10.93 -13.27
CA ASN A 170 -23.14 12.23 -13.91
C ASN A 170 -21.88 12.65 -14.69
N PRO A 171 -21.96 12.88 -16.02
CA PRO A 171 -23.07 12.49 -16.88
C PRO A 171 -23.20 10.96 -16.93
N VAL A 172 -24.41 10.46 -17.08
CA VAL A 172 -24.65 9.00 -17.20
C VAL A 172 -24.00 8.49 -18.50
N ARG A 173 -23.22 7.41 -18.37
CA ARG A 173 -22.56 6.72 -19.50
C ARG A 173 -22.56 5.22 -19.21
N GLU A 174 -22.35 4.43 -20.24
CA GLU A 174 -22.12 2.99 -20.11
C GLU A 174 -20.90 2.71 -19.21
N ALA A 175 -21.03 1.72 -18.33
CA ALA A 175 -19.94 1.30 -17.46
C ALA A 175 -18.80 0.72 -18.29
N GLN A 176 -17.56 1.01 -17.88
CA GLN A 176 -16.36 0.42 -18.47
C GLN A 176 -15.78 -0.61 -17.52
N GLU A 177 -15.48 -1.79 -18.06
CA GLU A 177 -14.81 -2.85 -17.33
C GLU A 177 -13.46 -3.15 -18.00
N MET A 178 -12.50 -3.58 -17.20
CA MET A 178 -11.22 -4.10 -17.68
C MET A 178 -10.63 -5.09 -16.68
N GLU A 179 -9.83 -6.01 -17.20
CA GLU A 179 -9.04 -6.95 -16.43
C GLU A 179 -7.58 -6.78 -16.80
N TYR A 180 -6.71 -7.01 -15.81
CA TYR A 180 -5.25 -6.89 -15.99
C TYR A 180 -4.54 -7.83 -15.02
N SER A 181 -3.41 -8.39 -15.45
CA SER A 181 -2.56 -9.27 -14.65
C SER A 181 -1.10 -8.84 -14.76
N ASP A 182 -0.36 -8.94 -13.66
CA ASP A 182 1.07 -8.64 -13.61
C ASP A 182 1.75 -9.63 -12.64
N SER A 183 3.00 -9.95 -12.90
CA SER A 183 3.84 -10.72 -11.97
C SER A 183 4.27 -9.89 -10.75
N ARG A 184 4.17 -8.58 -10.83
CA ARG A 184 4.35 -7.64 -9.73
C ARG A 184 3.03 -7.39 -9.00
N CYS A 185 3.12 -6.89 -7.79
CA CYS A 185 1.94 -6.49 -7.04
C CYS A 185 1.23 -5.30 -7.68
N ILE A 186 -0.09 -5.43 -7.89
CA ILE A 186 -0.94 -4.33 -8.34
C ILE A 186 -1.58 -3.70 -7.11
N PHE A 187 -1.45 -2.39 -6.95
CA PHE A 187 -2.00 -1.63 -5.83
C PHE A 187 -3.16 -0.74 -6.26
N ASP A 188 -3.94 -0.30 -5.28
CA ASP A 188 -4.77 0.89 -5.35
C ASP A 188 -4.16 2.03 -4.52
N MET A 189 -4.81 3.20 -4.54
CA MET A 189 -4.31 4.41 -3.84
C MET A 189 -4.18 4.23 -2.33
N LEU A 190 -5.03 3.44 -1.69
CA LEU A 190 -5.02 3.27 -0.23
C LEU A 190 -4.17 2.07 0.18
N SER A 191 -4.15 0.99 -0.58
CA SER A 191 -3.32 -0.18 -0.28
C SER A 191 -1.82 0.14 -0.37
N ILE A 192 -1.39 0.91 -1.38
CA ILE A 192 0.00 1.38 -1.43
C ILE A 192 0.34 2.33 -0.28
N LEU A 193 -0.60 3.18 0.15
CA LEU A 193 -0.42 4.03 1.33
C LEU A 193 -0.27 3.19 2.61
N ALA A 194 -1.09 2.15 2.77
CA ALA A 194 -1.01 1.23 3.90
C ALA A 194 0.35 0.53 3.95
N GLN A 195 0.82 0.03 2.81
CA GLN A 195 2.12 -0.63 2.69
C GLN A 195 3.28 0.34 2.93
N ALA A 196 3.27 1.53 2.29
CA ALA A 196 4.33 2.54 2.46
C ALA A 196 4.45 3.05 3.90
N ARG A 197 3.36 3.06 4.67
CA ARG A 197 3.40 3.39 6.10
C ARG A 197 4.14 2.34 6.93
N SER A 198 4.20 1.10 6.46
CA SER A 198 4.86 -0.03 7.13
C SER A 198 6.30 -0.27 6.63
N TYR A 199 6.81 0.54 5.71
CA TYR A 199 8.18 0.42 5.23
C TYR A 199 9.21 0.75 6.32
N ASP A 200 10.23 -0.10 6.50
CA ASP A 200 11.38 0.23 7.34
C ASP A 200 12.29 1.22 6.58
N PRO A 201 12.52 2.41 7.14
CA PRO A 201 13.38 3.41 6.47
C PRO A 201 14.84 2.99 6.33
N LYS A 202 15.28 1.90 6.99
CA LYS A 202 16.64 1.36 6.84
C LYS A 202 16.81 0.67 5.49
N ASP A 203 15.71 0.19 4.90
CA ASP A 203 15.71 -0.53 3.62
C ASP A 203 15.74 0.41 2.42
N TYR A 204 15.64 1.72 2.65
CA TYR A 204 15.50 2.71 1.58
C TYR A 204 16.60 3.78 1.60
N LYS A 205 17.10 4.11 0.41
CA LYS A 205 18.00 5.25 0.19
C LYS A 205 17.19 6.47 -0.26
N VAL A 206 17.58 7.65 0.23
CA VAL A 206 16.97 8.91 -0.25
C VAL A 206 17.12 9.02 -1.76
N GLY A 207 16.04 9.33 -2.45
CA GLY A 207 15.95 9.35 -3.91
C GLY A 207 15.61 8.00 -4.55
N GLN A 208 15.53 6.91 -3.76
CA GLN A 208 15.14 5.61 -4.29
C GLN A 208 13.71 5.65 -4.84
N LYS A 209 13.56 5.11 -6.05
CA LYS A 209 12.28 4.98 -6.77
C LYS A 209 11.71 3.59 -6.56
N ILE A 210 10.44 3.52 -6.19
CA ILE A 210 9.65 2.31 -6.05
C ILE A 210 8.57 2.37 -7.13
N LEU A 211 8.70 1.55 -8.17
CA LEU A 211 7.76 1.49 -9.28
C LEU A 211 6.76 0.37 -9.05
N PHE A 212 5.49 0.64 -9.33
CA PHE A 212 4.42 -0.35 -9.17
C PHE A 212 3.24 -0.06 -10.10
N PRO A 213 2.54 -1.09 -10.61
CA PRO A 213 1.28 -0.93 -11.31
C PRO A 213 0.17 -0.54 -10.33
N MET A 214 -0.58 0.50 -10.66
CA MET A 214 -1.71 0.97 -9.86
C MET A 214 -3.02 0.89 -10.63
N ALA A 215 -3.99 0.20 -10.03
CA ALA A 215 -5.38 0.16 -10.51
C ALA A 215 -6.10 1.45 -10.16
N THR A 216 -6.63 2.14 -11.17
CA THR A 216 -7.31 3.43 -11.02
C THR A 216 -8.83 3.33 -11.13
N GLY A 217 -9.37 2.09 -11.21
CA GLY A 217 -10.79 1.78 -11.47
C GLY A 217 -11.16 1.78 -12.94
N ARG A 218 -10.28 2.30 -13.83
CA ARG A 218 -10.48 2.34 -15.27
C ARG A 218 -9.35 1.68 -16.05
N ARG A 219 -8.15 1.72 -15.54
CA ARG A 219 -6.94 1.18 -16.16
C ARG A 219 -5.88 0.92 -15.09
N VAL A 220 -4.85 0.20 -15.46
CA VAL A 220 -3.63 0.08 -14.64
C VAL A 220 -2.58 1.02 -15.23
N GLU A 221 -1.95 1.79 -14.36
CA GLU A 221 -0.89 2.75 -14.73
C GLU A 221 0.34 2.50 -13.88
N GLU A 222 1.51 2.62 -14.49
CA GLU A 222 2.78 2.61 -13.75
C GLU A 222 2.89 3.87 -12.90
N GLN A 223 3.10 3.69 -11.61
CA GLN A 223 3.27 4.79 -10.65
C GLN A 223 4.61 4.68 -9.96
N THR A 224 5.07 5.78 -9.39
CA THR A 224 6.35 5.83 -8.70
C THR A 224 6.21 6.52 -7.34
N LEU A 225 6.64 5.83 -6.28
CA LEU A 225 6.96 6.46 -5.00
C LEU A 225 8.46 6.76 -4.96
N ILE A 226 8.83 7.96 -4.52
CA ILE A 226 10.21 8.34 -4.29
C ILE A 226 10.40 8.61 -2.80
N TYR A 227 11.28 7.86 -2.15
CA TYR A 227 11.62 8.13 -0.76
C TYR A 227 12.46 9.40 -0.66
N ARG A 228 12.00 10.40 0.11
CA ARG A 228 12.65 11.70 0.28
C ARG A 228 13.38 11.85 1.62
N GLY A 229 13.34 10.83 2.47
CA GLY A 229 13.99 10.86 3.78
C GLY A 229 13.00 11.04 4.92
N LYS A 230 13.46 11.67 5.99
CA LYS A 230 12.69 11.93 7.23
C LYS A 230 12.60 13.41 7.48
N GLU A 231 11.43 13.89 7.87
CA GLU A 231 11.20 15.27 8.28
C GLU A 231 10.40 15.33 9.57
N GLU A 232 10.60 16.39 10.34
CA GLU A 232 9.74 16.74 11.47
C GLU A 232 8.57 17.54 10.97
N VAL A 233 7.35 17.05 11.25
CA VAL A 233 6.10 17.70 10.85
C VAL A 233 5.34 18.11 12.09
N LYS A 234 5.15 19.41 12.27
CA LYS A 234 4.33 19.96 13.34
C LYS A 234 2.85 19.83 12.96
N ALA A 235 2.08 19.13 13.79
CA ALA A 235 0.63 19.01 13.62
C ALA A 235 -0.10 20.25 14.17
N ASN A 236 -1.41 20.37 13.87
CA ASN A 236 -2.22 21.51 14.30
C ASN A 236 -2.39 21.62 15.82
N ASN A 237 -2.12 20.56 16.57
CA ASN A 237 -2.11 20.49 18.03
C ASN A 237 -0.72 20.74 18.64
N ASP A 238 0.19 21.37 17.90
CA ASP A 238 1.58 21.67 18.26
C ASP A 238 2.47 20.44 18.51
N THR A 239 1.96 19.22 18.36
CA THR A 239 2.76 17.99 18.45
C THR A 239 3.65 17.86 17.22
N VAL A 240 4.94 17.60 17.45
CA VAL A 240 5.92 17.34 16.39
C VAL A 240 6.03 15.83 16.16
N TYR A 241 5.88 15.40 14.92
CA TYR A 241 6.03 14.02 14.48
C TYR A 241 7.20 13.88 13.54
N ARG A 242 8.04 12.88 13.77
CA ARG A 242 9.07 12.48 12.81
C ARG A 242 8.45 11.58 11.76
N CYS A 243 8.32 12.09 10.54
CA CYS A 243 7.61 11.44 9.44
C CYS A 243 8.59 10.91 8.39
N LEU A 244 8.23 9.78 7.76
CA LEU A 244 8.80 9.39 6.48
C LEU A 244 8.15 10.22 5.38
N VAL A 245 8.97 10.72 4.46
CA VAL A 245 8.50 11.55 3.35
C VAL A 245 8.63 10.77 2.06
N PHE A 246 7.51 10.64 1.35
CA PHE A 246 7.44 10.05 0.03
C PHE A 246 6.82 11.05 -0.95
N SER A 247 7.35 11.13 -2.16
CA SER A 247 6.69 11.77 -3.29
C SER A 247 6.00 10.69 -4.12
N PHE A 248 4.72 10.90 -4.39
CA PHE A 248 3.98 10.13 -5.40
C PHE A 248 4.10 10.88 -6.72
N VAL A 249 4.63 10.23 -7.75
CA VAL A 249 5.00 10.89 -9.00
C VAL A 249 4.50 10.10 -10.20
N GLU A 250 3.89 10.80 -11.12
CA GLU A 250 3.56 10.30 -12.45
C GLU A 250 4.61 10.78 -13.45
N TYR A 251 5.20 9.85 -14.22
CA TYR A 251 6.09 10.20 -15.31
C TYR A 251 5.32 10.27 -16.63
N LYS A 252 5.31 11.44 -17.26
CA LYS A 252 4.74 11.60 -18.60
C LYS A 252 5.83 12.03 -19.58
N LYS A 253 6.09 11.19 -20.60
CA LYS A 253 7.16 11.39 -21.58
C LYS A 253 8.54 11.62 -20.91
N GLY A 254 8.85 10.84 -19.87
CA GLY A 254 10.12 10.93 -19.15
C GLY A 254 10.28 12.15 -18.23
N LYS A 255 9.26 13.00 -18.11
CA LYS A 255 9.27 14.15 -17.20
C LYS A 255 8.35 13.89 -16.01
N GLU A 256 8.84 14.25 -14.84
CA GLU A 256 8.08 14.28 -13.58
C GLU A 256 6.94 15.30 -13.72
N LYS A 257 5.72 14.92 -13.32
CA LYS A 257 4.52 15.73 -13.44
C LYS A 257 3.92 16.03 -12.07
#